data_70ba4d9db845702d0cf66b7d010a1c89
#
_entry.id   70ba4d9db845702d0cf66b7d010a1c89
#
_cell.length_a   1.000
_cell.length_b   1.000
_cell.length_c   1.000
_cell.angle_alpha   90.00
_cell.angle_beta   90.00
_cell.angle_gamma   90.00
#
_symmetry.space_group_name_H-M   'P 1'
#
loop_
_entity.id
_entity.type
_entity.pdbx_description
1 polymer ?
#
loop_
_entity_poly.entity_id
_entity_poly.type
_entity_poly.pdbx_seq_one_letter_code
_entity_poly.pdbx_strand_id
1 'polypeptide(L)'
;LHSKIEHFFNEKAGRLIQDSARRIGSPVPKGLSDWITQADFYNGYFLGPRDPRDSLMEQIVEAADRLDDFSVEMTLNKIHLEDELNAESQPDDCILVYFAVCDYFARYLLERGVTKPLLLWYSTDVHEPDVEFPSHTMSFGFPRSEKDYYYLDVESFRADAVVGTQISINP
;
A
#
# COMPACT_ATOMS: atom_id res chain seq x y z
N LEU A 1 19.32 -12.01 -8.42
CA LEU A 1 18.32 -11.28 -7.62
C LEU A 1 16.96 -11.92 -7.79
N HIS A 2 16.23 -12.13 -6.73
CA HIS A 2 14.83 -12.56 -6.75
C HIS A 2 14.02 -11.79 -5.73
N SER A 3 12.74 -11.58 -6.02
CA SER A 3 11.81 -10.94 -5.09
C SER A 3 11.18 -11.99 -4.17
N LYS A 4 10.94 -11.61 -2.91
CA LYS A 4 10.13 -12.33 -1.94
C LYS A 4 9.02 -11.40 -1.48
N ILE A 5 7.77 -11.87 -1.54
CA ILE A 5 6.60 -11.15 -1.05
C ILE A 5 6.03 -11.96 0.11
N GLU A 6 5.84 -11.34 1.25
CA GLU A 6 5.22 -11.93 2.44
C GLU A 6 4.02 -11.10 2.83
N HIS A 7 2.85 -11.75 2.94
CA HIS A 7 1.60 -11.12 3.34
C HIS A 7 1.22 -11.55 4.76
N PHE A 8 0.83 -10.57 5.56
CA PHE A 8 0.30 -10.72 6.91
C PHE A 8 -1.13 -10.17 6.90
N PHE A 9 -2.08 -10.90 7.41
CA PHE A 9 -3.48 -10.46 7.41
C PHE A 9 -4.19 -10.85 8.71
N ASN A 10 -5.05 -9.95 9.20
CA ASN A 10 -5.90 -10.25 10.34
C ASN A 10 -7.11 -11.12 9.91
N GLU A 11 -7.90 -11.56 10.89
CA GLU A 11 -9.04 -12.45 10.65
C GLU A 11 -10.05 -11.85 9.65
N LYS A 12 -10.35 -10.55 9.75
CA LYS A 12 -11.29 -9.85 8.86
C LYS A 12 -10.80 -9.87 7.41
N ALA A 13 -9.51 -9.56 7.18
CA ALA A 13 -8.90 -9.61 5.86
C ALA A 13 -8.84 -11.06 5.33
N GLY A 14 -8.57 -12.03 6.18
CA GLY A 14 -8.60 -13.44 5.80
C GLY A 14 -9.95 -13.89 5.24
N ARG A 15 -11.05 -13.44 5.83
CA ARG A 15 -12.41 -13.68 5.30
C ARG A 15 -12.62 -13.01 3.94
N LEU A 16 -12.26 -11.75 3.82
CA LEU A 16 -12.37 -11.00 2.56
C LEU A 16 -11.58 -11.68 1.42
N ILE A 17 -10.35 -12.15 1.71
CA ILE A 17 -9.52 -12.88 0.73
C ILE A 17 -10.20 -14.19 0.31
N GLN A 18 -10.78 -14.95 1.24
CA GLN A 18 -11.48 -16.19 0.93
C GLN A 18 -12.70 -15.96 0.01
N ASP A 19 -13.45 -14.90 0.26
CA ASP A 19 -14.61 -14.52 -0.53
C ASP A 19 -14.19 -14.08 -1.94
N SER A 20 -13.05 -13.38 -2.04
CA SER A 20 -12.49 -12.90 -3.30
C SER A 20 -11.71 -13.98 -4.10
N ALA A 21 -11.25 -15.05 -3.45
CA ALA A 21 -10.39 -16.09 -4.07
C ALA A 21 -11.04 -16.85 -5.25
N ARG A 22 -12.33 -16.71 -5.44
CA ARG A 22 -13.06 -17.29 -6.58
C ARG A 22 -13.01 -16.43 -7.84
N ARG A 23 -12.44 -15.23 -7.76
CA ARG A 23 -12.33 -14.29 -8.86
C ARG A 23 -10.95 -14.34 -9.49
N ILE A 24 -10.86 -14.13 -10.78
CA ILE A 24 -9.60 -13.97 -11.49
C ILE A 24 -9.02 -12.61 -11.06
N GLY A 25 -7.72 -12.58 -10.71
CA GLY A 25 -7.05 -11.36 -10.26
C GLY A 25 -7.27 -10.19 -11.22
N SER A 26 -7.62 -9.05 -10.67
CA SER A 26 -7.77 -7.81 -11.43
C SER A 26 -6.39 -7.29 -11.85
N PRO A 27 -6.22 -6.83 -13.10
CA PRO A 27 -4.97 -6.18 -13.49
C PRO A 27 -4.79 -4.87 -12.70
N VAL A 28 -3.53 -4.46 -12.51
CA VAL A 28 -3.25 -3.14 -11.93
C VAL A 28 -3.80 -2.07 -12.88
N PRO A 29 -4.68 -1.16 -12.42
CA PRO A 29 -5.18 -0.06 -13.23
C PRO A 29 -4.02 0.76 -13.81
N LYS A 30 -4.20 1.24 -15.06
CA LYS A 30 -3.13 1.96 -15.75
C LYS A 30 -2.67 3.20 -14.98
N GLY A 31 -3.60 3.99 -14.44
CA GLY A 31 -3.27 5.16 -13.62
C GLY A 31 -2.37 4.81 -12.45
N LEU A 32 -2.70 3.72 -11.73
CA LEU A 32 -1.93 3.26 -10.58
C LEU A 32 -0.55 2.71 -10.99
N SER A 33 -0.45 1.95 -12.09
CA SER A 33 0.84 1.48 -12.59
C SER A 33 1.73 2.62 -13.07
N ASP A 34 1.17 3.61 -13.75
CA ASP A 34 1.88 4.83 -14.17
C ASP A 34 2.36 5.62 -12.93
N TRP A 35 1.52 5.71 -11.90
CA TRP A 35 1.84 6.37 -10.65
C TRP A 35 3.01 5.69 -9.92
N ILE A 36 3.00 4.35 -9.79
CA ILE A 36 4.09 3.58 -9.17
C ILE A 36 5.39 3.76 -9.96
N THR A 37 5.32 3.73 -11.29
CA THR A 37 6.49 3.87 -12.17
C THR A 37 7.18 5.23 -12.01
N GLN A 38 6.42 6.26 -11.63
CA GLN A 38 6.91 7.61 -11.39
C GLN A 38 7.35 7.86 -9.94
N ALA A 39 7.14 6.89 -9.03
CA ALA A 39 7.61 7.03 -7.66
C ALA A 39 9.14 7.11 -7.63
N ASP A 40 9.67 8.03 -6.82
CA ASP A 40 11.11 8.27 -6.71
C ASP A 40 11.49 8.79 -5.32
N PHE A 41 12.78 8.93 -5.07
CA PHE A 41 13.29 9.46 -3.81
C PHE A 41 13.34 11.00 -3.83
N TYR A 42 12.62 11.64 -2.92
CA TYR A 42 12.60 13.07 -2.69
C TYR A 42 13.10 13.37 -1.27
N ASN A 43 14.26 14.01 -1.12
CA ASN A 43 14.87 14.29 0.18
C ASN A 43 14.98 13.07 1.11
N GLY A 44 15.24 11.89 0.55
CA GLY A 44 15.35 10.65 1.32
C GLY A 44 14.02 9.92 1.57
N TYR A 45 12.89 10.50 1.17
CA TYR A 45 11.58 9.86 1.18
C TYR A 45 11.24 9.27 -0.18
N PHE A 46 10.75 8.02 -0.20
CA PHE A 46 10.26 7.39 -1.41
C PHE A 46 8.78 7.71 -1.57
N LEU A 47 8.45 8.54 -2.55
CA LEU A 47 7.11 9.08 -2.73
C LEU A 47 6.62 8.87 -4.17
N GLY A 48 5.30 8.66 -4.32
CA GLY A 48 4.64 8.73 -5.61
C GLY A 48 4.66 10.15 -6.20
N PRO A 49 4.34 10.27 -7.50
CA PRO A 49 4.28 11.57 -8.16
C PRO A 49 3.24 12.46 -7.49
N ARG A 50 3.54 13.75 -7.44
CA ARG A 50 2.70 14.79 -6.89
C ARG A 50 2.32 15.80 -7.97
N ASP A 51 1.19 16.46 -7.80
CA ASP A 51 0.85 17.61 -8.62
C ASP A 51 1.96 18.68 -8.44
N PRO A 52 2.55 19.19 -9.53
CA PRO A 52 3.59 20.23 -9.45
C PRO A 52 3.12 21.50 -8.71
N ARG A 53 1.81 21.69 -8.56
CA ARG A 53 1.21 22.80 -7.81
C ARG A 53 1.21 22.56 -6.29
N ASP A 54 1.35 21.31 -5.87
CA ASP A 54 1.43 20.96 -4.47
C ASP A 54 2.85 21.28 -3.98
N SER A 55 2.94 22.03 -2.90
CA SER A 55 4.21 22.26 -2.21
C SER A 55 4.63 20.99 -1.48
N LEU A 56 5.19 20.02 -2.21
CA LEU A 56 5.66 18.76 -1.65
C LEU A 56 6.60 18.99 -0.46
N MET A 57 7.47 20.01 -0.56
CA MET A 57 8.41 20.33 0.52
C MET A 57 7.70 20.83 1.78
N GLU A 58 6.64 21.64 1.64
CA GLU A 58 5.83 22.06 2.78
C GLU A 58 5.10 20.89 3.42
N GLN A 59 4.54 19.98 2.62
CA GLN A 59 3.88 18.77 3.12
C GLN A 59 4.85 17.85 3.86
N ILE A 60 6.07 17.64 3.33
CA ILE A 60 7.10 16.84 4.00
C ILE A 60 7.49 17.48 5.33
N VAL A 61 7.76 18.80 5.34
CA VAL A 61 8.17 19.53 6.56
C VAL A 61 7.04 19.48 7.60
N GLU A 62 5.80 19.74 7.20
CA GLU A 62 4.65 19.68 8.11
C GLU A 62 4.44 18.28 8.69
N ALA A 63 4.58 17.23 7.87
CA ALA A 63 4.47 15.86 8.33
C ALA A 63 5.63 15.46 9.23
N ALA A 64 6.88 15.81 8.89
CA ALA A 64 8.09 15.48 9.65
C ALA A 64 8.13 16.14 11.02
N ASP A 65 7.47 17.29 11.21
CA ASP A 65 7.32 17.92 12.52
C ASP A 65 6.50 17.09 13.52
N ARG A 66 5.71 16.14 13.03
CA ARG A 66 4.75 15.35 13.83
C ARG A 66 4.96 13.85 13.78
N LEU A 67 5.60 13.35 12.74
CA LEU A 67 5.72 11.94 12.42
C LEU A 67 7.21 11.56 12.24
N ASP A 68 7.53 10.30 12.51
CA ASP A 68 8.80 9.73 12.05
C ASP A 68 8.83 9.56 10.52
N ASP A 69 10.03 9.38 9.98
CA ASP A 69 10.27 9.33 8.53
C ASP A 69 9.45 8.24 7.82
N PHE A 70 9.25 7.08 8.45
CA PHE A 70 8.46 6.01 7.87
C PHE A 70 6.97 6.37 7.84
N SER A 71 6.46 6.93 8.93
CA SER A 71 5.08 7.41 9.01
C SER A 71 4.80 8.55 8.04
N VAL A 72 5.80 9.40 7.74
CA VAL A 72 5.72 10.42 6.67
C VAL A 72 5.48 9.74 5.32
N GLU A 73 6.29 8.73 4.95
CA GLU A 73 6.09 8.00 3.69
C GLU A 73 4.71 7.34 3.63
N MET A 74 4.31 6.63 4.69
CA MET A 74 3.02 5.96 4.77
C MET A 74 1.83 6.92 4.62
N THR A 75 1.94 8.12 5.18
CA THR A 75 0.89 9.15 5.09
C THR A 75 0.84 9.79 3.72
N LEU A 76 1.99 10.17 3.17
CA LEU A 76 2.07 10.84 1.88
C LEU A 76 1.82 9.88 0.70
N ASN A 77 2.06 8.59 0.86
CA ASN A 77 1.77 7.56 -0.14
C ASN A 77 0.40 6.89 0.04
N LYS A 78 -0.51 7.51 0.77
CA LYS A 78 -1.86 6.99 0.93
C LYS A 78 -2.65 7.13 -0.36
N ILE A 79 -3.22 6.02 -0.83
CA ILE A 79 -4.05 5.93 -2.04
C ILE A 79 -5.40 5.33 -1.65
N HIS A 80 -6.46 5.88 -2.19
CA HIS A 80 -7.80 5.33 -2.13
C HIS A 80 -8.02 4.46 -3.37
N LEU A 81 -8.02 3.14 -3.20
CA LEU A 81 -8.09 2.21 -4.34
C LEU A 81 -9.43 2.27 -5.06
N GLU A 82 -10.50 2.62 -4.38
CA GLU A 82 -11.82 2.84 -4.97
C GLU A 82 -11.83 3.96 -6.01
N ASP A 83 -10.99 4.97 -5.85
CA ASP A 83 -10.86 6.08 -6.80
C ASP A 83 -10.18 5.67 -8.11
N GLU A 84 -9.39 4.60 -8.06
CA GLU A 84 -8.64 4.06 -9.20
C GLU A 84 -9.41 3.00 -9.99
N LEU A 85 -10.54 2.55 -9.46
CA LEU A 85 -11.38 1.52 -10.05
C LEU A 85 -12.59 2.13 -10.75
N ASN A 86 -13.12 1.40 -11.72
CA ASN A 86 -14.36 1.80 -12.39
C ASN A 86 -15.57 1.67 -11.45
N ALA A 87 -16.61 2.47 -11.67
CA ALA A 87 -17.87 2.45 -10.91
C ALA A 87 -18.56 1.08 -10.86
N GLU A 88 -18.20 0.14 -11.73
CA GLU A 88 -18.73 -1.23 -11.78
C GLU A 88 -17.90 -2.21 -10.90
N SER A 89 -16.78 -1.76 -10.34
CA SER A 89 -15.90 -2.60 -9.52
C SER A 89 -16.56 -2.91 -8.18
N GLN A 90 -16.43 -4.16 -7.75
CA GLN A 90 -16.93 -4.59 -6.44
C GLN A 90 -15.88 -4.28 -5.35
N PRO A 91 -16.28 -4.11 -4.08
CA PRO A 91 -15.33 -3.92 -2.98
C PRO A 91 -14.22 -4.97 -2.94
N ASP A 92 -14.53 -6.22 -3.27
CA ASP A 92 -13.57 -7.32 -3.34
C ASP A 92 -12.48 -7.12 -4.41
N ASP A 93 -12.75 -6.30 -5.44
CA ASP A 93 -11.75 -6.01 -6.48
C ASP A 93 -10.60 -5.18 -5.93
N CYS A 94 -10.82 -4.34 -4.92
CA CYS A 94 -9.80 -3.52 -4.31
C CYS A 94 -8.69 -4.37 -3.67
N ILE A 95 -9.02 -5.45 -2.97
CA ILE A 95 -8.01 -6.32 -2.36
C ILE A 95 -7.23 -7.11 -3.44
N LEU A 96 -7.89 -7.51 -4.53
CA LEU A 96 -7.22 -8.15 -5.65
C LEU A 96 -6.25 -7.20 -6.37
N VAL A 97 -6.67 -5.94 -6.55
CA VAL A 97 -5.79 -4.88 -7.08
C VAL A 97 -4.62 -4.63 -6.14
N TYR A 98 -4.83 -4.61 -4.82
CA TYR A 98 -3.74 -4.48 -3.86
C TYR A 98 -2.68 -5.58 -4.04
N PHE A 99 -3.06 -6.86 -4.17
CA PHE A 99 -2.10 -7.93 -4.42
C PHE A 99 -1.39 -7.78 -5.76
N ALA A 100 -2.11 -7.38 -6.82
CA ALA A 100 -1.49 -7.10 -8.11
C ALA A 100 -0.48 -5.94 -8.03
N VAL A 101 -0.76 -4.92 -7.21
CA VAL A 101 0.17 -3.82 -6.92
C VAL A 101 1.41 -4.31 -6.18
N CYS A 102 1.28 -5.23 -5.22
CA CYS A 102 2.44 -5.84 -4.55
C CYS A 102 3.37 -6.55 -5.55
N ASP A 103 2.81 -7.34 -6.47
CA ASP A 103 3.56 -7.99 -7.55
C ASP A 103 4.22 -6.97 -8.48
N TYR A 104 3.55 -5.87 -8.77
CA TYR A 104 4.07 -4.79 -9.60
C TYR A 104 5.26 -4.10 -8.92
N PHE A 105 5.14 -3.74 -7.64
CA PHE A 105 6.25 -3.18 -6.86
C PHE A 105 7.44 -4.13 -6.77
N ALA A 106 7.22 -5.42 -6.57
CA ALA A 106 8.29 -6.40 -6.51
C ALA A 106 9.13 -6.41 -7.79
N ARG A 107 8.48 -6.37 -8.96
CA ARG A 107 9.15 -6.26 -10.26
C ARG A 107 9.87 -4.94 -10.43
N TYR A 108 9.20 -3.83 -10.10
CA TYR A 108 9.76 -2.48 -10.18
C TYR A 108 11.04 -2.32 -9.33
N LEU A 109 11.03 -2.81 -8.08
CA LEU A 109 12.19 -2.76 -7.20
C LEU A 109 13.33 -3.66 -7.70
N LEU A 110 12.99 -4.84 -8.22
CA LEU A 110 13.95 -5.78 -8.80
C LEU A 110 14.66 -5.16 -10.01
N GLU A 111 13.92 -4.55 -10.93
CA GLU A 111 14.45 -3.89 -12.13
C GLU A 111 15.37 -2.70 -11.79
N ARG A 112 15.06 -1.98 -10.71
CA ARG A 112 15.89 -0.85 -10.24
C ARG A 112 17.04 -1.28 -9.30
N GLY A 113 17.15 -2.54 -8.96
CA GLY A 113 18.18 -3.04 -8.04
C GLY A 113 18.06 -2.51 -6.62
N VAL A 114 16.84 -2.13 -6.20
CA VAL A 114 16.55 -1.66 -4.84
C VAL A 114 16.46 -2.86 -3.92
N THR A 115 17.44 -3.04 -3.03
CA THR A 115 17.51 -4.18 -2.10
C THR A 115 16.89 -3.90 -0.73
N LYS A 116 16.58 -2.64 -0.44
CA LYS A 116 15.90 -2.25 0.80
C LYS A 116 14.48 -2.80 0.81
N PRO A 117 14.01 -3.47 1.89
CA PRO A 117 12.64 -3.97 1.96
C PRO A 117 11.63 -2.82 1.91
N LEU A 118 10.55 -3.00 1.15
CA LEU A 118 9.40 -2.10 1.09
C LEU A 118 8.26 -2.72 1.90
N LEU A 119 7.61 -1.91 2.74
CA LEU A 119 6.38 -2.29 3.40
C LEU A 119 5.19 -1.64 2.69
N LEU A 120 4.13 -2.43 2.49
CA LEU A 120 2.84 -1.96 2.02
C LEU A 120 1.79 -2.29 3.08
N TRP A 121 0.78 -1.44 3.14
CA TRP A 121 -0.34 -1.57 4.05
C TRP A 121 -1.64 -1.39 3.29
N TYR A 122 -2.59 -2.28 3.51
CA TYR A 122 -3.95 -2.16 3.02
C TYR A 122 -4.92 -2.24 4.18
N SER A 123 -5.92 -1.39 4.21
CA SER A 123 -7.02 -1.47 5.15
C SER A 123 -8.35 -1.15 4.48
N THR A 124 -9.42 -1.77 4.99
CA THR A 124 -10.79 -1.48 4.59
C THR A 124 -11.76 -1.69 5.75
N ASP A 125 -12.75 -0.83 5.81
CA ASP A 125 -13.86 -0.86 6.77
C ASP A 125 -15.11 -1.60 6.23
N VAL A 126 -14.96 -2.39 5.16
CA VAL A 126 -16.05 -3.11 4.47
C VAL A 126 -16.92 -3.99 5.38
N HIS A 127 -16.40 -4.39 6.53
CA HIS A 127 -17.13 -5.21 7.51
C HIS A 127 -17.82 -4.41 8.62
N GLU A 128 -17.67 -3.10 8.63
CA GLU A 128 -18.35 -2.25 9.61
C GLU A 128 -19.84 -2.08 9.22
N PRO A 129 -20.78 -2.39 10.12
CA PRO A 129 -22.21 -2.52 9.77
C PRO A 129 -22.88 -1.22 9.36
N ASP A 130 -22.31 -0.08 9.73
CA ASP A 130 -22.86 1.24 9.47
C ASP A 130 -22.21 1.95 8.28
N VAL A 131 -21.31 1.27 7.55
CA VAL A 131 -20.59 1.84 6.40
C VAL A 131 -21.32 1.53 5.11
N GLU A 132 -21.95 2.54 4.51
CA GLU A 132 -22.63 2.43 3.22
C GLU A 132 -21.63 2.37 2.06
N PHE A 133 -20.54 3.13 2.17
CA PHE A 133 -19.47 3.20 1.16
C PHE A 133 -18.13 2.88 1.81
N PRO A 134 -17.67 1.62 1.76
CA PRO A 134 -16.42 1.23 2.38
C PRO A 134 -15.21 1.90 1.73
N SER A 135 -14.28 2.36 2.55
CA SER A 135 -13.00 2.89 2.11
C SER A 135 -11.97 1.78 1.96
N HIS A 136 -11.20 1.82 0.88
CA HIS A 136 -10.13 0.88 0.59
C HIS A 136 -8.82 1.64 0.43
N THR A 137 -8.03 1.71 1.48
CA THR A 137 -6.80 2.47 1.46
C THR A 137 -5.57 1.58 1.33
N MET A 138 -4.59 2.06 0.58
CA MET A 138 -3.25 1.49 0.50
C MET A 138 -2.22 2.57 0.82
N SER A 139 -1.17 2.17 1.53
CA SER A 139 0.00 3.02 1.78
C SER A 139 1.28 2.20 1.64
N PHE A 140 2.41 2.86 1.42
CA PHE A 140 3.70 2.18 1.39
C PHE A 140 4.85 3.08 1.83
N GLY A 141 5.94 2.46 2.29
CA GLY A 141 7.15 3.15 2.70
C GLY A 141 8.31 2.19 2.96
N PHE A 142 9.52 2.74 3.00
CA PHE A 142 10.73 2.00 3.37
C PHE A 142 10.97 2.09 4.88
N PRO A 143 10.96 0.96 5.62
CA PRO A 143 11.23 0.96 7.05
C PRO A 143 12.64 1.50 7.34
N ARG A 144 12.76 2.31 8.39
CA ARG A 144 14.00 2.94 8.85
C ARG A 144 14.55 2.25 10.10
N SER A 145 13.67 1.60 10.86
CA SER A 145 13.97 0.94 12.12
C SER A 145 13.13 -0.33 12.31
N GLU A 146 13.48 -1.15 13.30
CA GLU A 146 12.70 -2.32 13.66
C GLU A 146 11.27 -1.98 14.11
N LYS A 147 11.07 -0.79 14.65
CA LYS A 147 9.75 -0.33 15.11
C LYS A 147 8.75 -0.17 13.96
N ASP A 148 9.24 0.14 12.76
CA ASP A 148 8.39 0.38 11.60
C ASP A 148 7.69 -0.89 11.13
N TYR A 149 8.25 -2.06 11.49
CA TYR A 149 7.64 -3.36 11.21
C TYR A 149 6.39 -3.65 12.06
N TYR A 150 6.02 -2.76 12.98
CA TYR A 150 4.77 -2.89 13.71
C TYR A 150 3.54 -2.93 12.78
N TYR A 151 3.63 -2.34 11.59
CA TYR A 151 2.60 -2.46 10.56
C TYR A 151 2.37 -3.89 10.06
N LEU A 152 3.28 -4.83 10.33
CA LEU A 152 3.08 -6.24 10.05
C LEU A 152 2.42 -6.99 11.21
N ASP A 153 2.28 -6.37 12.39
CA ASP A 153 1.49 -6.89 13.52
C ASP A 153 0.00 -6.57 13.30
N VAL A 154 -0.55 -7.14 12.23
CA VAL A 154 -1.90 -6.86 11.74
C VAL A 154 -3.00 -7.25 12.73
N GLU A 155 -2.73 -8.18 13.65
CA GLU A 155 -3.68 -8.61 14.68
C GLU A 155 -3.96 -7.52 15.73
N SER A 156 -3.07 -6.53 15.86
CA SER A 156 -3.29 -5.37 16.74
C SER A 156 -4.39 -4.44 16.20
N PHE A 157 -4.69 -4.52 14.91
CA PHE A 157 -5.70 -3.69 14.22
C PHE A 157 -7.03 -4.44 14.11
N ARG A 158 -7.96 -4.14 15.03
CA ARG A 158 -9.21 -4.90 15.16
C ARG A 158 -10.41 -4.27 14.46
N ALA A 159 -10.35 -2.97 14.18
CA ALA A 159 -11.48 -2.27 13.56
C ALA A 159 -11.65 -2.69 12.10
N ASP A 160 -10.58 -2.66 11.32
CA ASP A 160 -10.61 -2.85 9.88
C ASP A 160 -10.14 -4.25 9.45
N ALA A 161 -10.47 -4.64 8.23
CA ALA A 161 -9.77 -5.72 7.56
C ALA A 161 -8.41 -5.19 7.07
N VAL A 162 -7.32 -5.80 7.50
CA VAL A 162 -5.96 -5.28 7.31
C VAL A 162 -5.05 -6.32 6.70
N VAL A 163 -4.27 -5.90 5.70
CA VAL A 163 -3.15 -6.68 5.15
C VAL A 163 -1.88 -5.84 5.21
N GLY A 164 -0.87 -6.35 5.94
CA GLY A 164 0.51 -5.87 5.85
C GLY A 164 1.28 -6.70 4.83
N THR A 165 2.13 -6.09 4.04
CA THR A 165 2.97 -6.80 3.06
C THR A 165 4.40 -6.33 3.14
N GLN A 166 5.33 -7.26 3.18
CA GLN A 166 6.76 -7.00 3.02
C GLN A 166 7.25 -7.52 1.68
N ILE A 167 7.89 -6.65 0.90
CA ILE A 167 8.59 -7.00 -0.33
C ILE A 167 10.09 -6.88 -0.08
N SER A 168 10.82 -7.95 -0.32
CA SER A 168 12.28 -8.00 -0.17
C SER A 168 12.93 -8.48 -1.47
N ILE A 169 14.04 -7.84 -1.86
CA ILE A 169 14.86 -8.27 -2.99
C ILE A 169 16.13 -8.91 -2.43
N ASN A 170 16.25 -10.20 -2.65
CA ASN A 170 17.39 -10.99 -2.19
C ASN A 170 18.44 -11.13 -3.31
N PRO A 171 19.74 -11.12 -2.95
CA PRO A 171 20.83 -11.29 -3.91
C PRO A 171 20.83 -12.63 -4.62
#